data_bc7aa990cb46cda7ffb9c7d01fde39bd
#
_entry.id   bc7aa990cb46cda7ffb9c7d01fde39bd
#
_cell.length_a   1.000
_cell.length_b   1.000
_cell.length_c   1.000
_cell.angle_alpha   90.00
_cell.angle_beta   90.00
_cell.angle_gamma   90.00
#
_symmetry.space_group_name_H-M   'P 1'
#
loop_
_entity.id
_entity.type
_entity.pdbx_description
1 polymer ?
#
loop_
_entity_poly.entity_id
_entity_poly.type
_entity_poly.pdbx_seq_one_letter_code
_entity_poly.pdbx_strand_id
1 'polypeptide(L)'
;MKIKLKQAPIEEVLAKRTPHKKPKKPNILFRTLLRIASIPDLWATKFSCERVGMERLRKKQPCLILMNHSSFIDFEVASTVFYPRPLNIVATFDAFIGKDWLMRQIGCLETKKFTVGAQLIRDMSYALKTLKTSVLLFPEAGYSLDGTSTVLPESIGKCVKLFGVPLVSVTTYGAFARQPLYNNLRKRKVKLKAKVEYLLSPEEIQEKTVEEINEVVFKAFAFDNFRYQKENNIVIADENRAEGLERILYKCPCCKAEGKTEGKGKTLTCHACGKVYEMTELGEMRALDGNTEISHIPDWYQWEREQVKAELEKGEYGLDIPVDILIMTDTKSVYEVGEGRLEHNENGFRISGCDGKLDYRQSATAIYSINADFFWYQIADTVNIGDHNVQYFCFPKDKSNSVAKVRLAAEELFKIAKKKLKE
;
A
#
# COMPACT_ATOMS: atom_id res chain seq x y z
N MET A 1 -7.81 -9.61 -12.59
CA MET A 1 -7.93 -11.09 -12.39
C MET A 1 -9.03 -11.29 -11.34
N LYS A 2 -10.08 -12.05 -11.66
CA LYS A 2 -11.19 -12.26 -10.71
C LYS A 2 -10.75 -13.21 -9.60
N ILE A 3 -10.96 -12.81 -8.35
CA ILE A 3 -10.72 -13.63 -7.17
C ILE A 3 -11.91 -14.59 -6.96
N LYS A 4 -11.64 -15.75 -6.38
CA LYS A 4 -12.69 -16.72 -6.08
C LYS A 4 -13.38 -16.36 -4.76
N LEU A 5 -14.62 -15.89 -4.84
CA LEU A 5 -15.49 -15.69 -3.68
C LEU A 5 -16.26 -16.96 -3.35
N LYS A 6 -16.48 -17.20 -2.06
CA LYS A 6 -17.33 -18.27 -1.55
C LYS A 6 -18.16 -17.74 -0.39
N GLN A 7 -19.46 -17.99 -0.43
CA GLN A 7 -20.32 -17.83 0.76
C GLN A 7 -20.06 -18.97 1.74
N ALA A 8 -19.91 -18.64 3.00
CA ALA A 8 -19.74 -19.62 4.07
C ALA A 8 -20.10 -19.01 5.43
N PRO A 9 -20.66 -19.81 6.37
CA PRO A 9 -20.89 -19.38 7.74
C PRO A 9 -19.59 -18.90 8.40
N ILE A 10 -19.66 -17.81 9.16
CA ILE A 10 -18.48 -17.19 9.77
C ILE A 10 -17.72 -18.15 10.69
N GLU A 11 -18.43 -18.98 11.45
CA GLU A 11 -17.83 -19.95 12.39
C GLU A 11 -16.97 -20.97 11.65
N GLU A 12 -17.45 -21.47 10.52
CA GLU A 12 -16.69 -22.40 9.68
C GLU A 12 -15.44 -21.75 9.10
N VAL A 13 -15.54 -20.48 8.72
CA VAL A 13 -14.40 -19.71 8.17
C VAL A 13 -13.37 -19.45 9.25
N LEU A 14 -13.79 -19.00 10.43
CA LEU A 14 -12.89 -18.72 11.56
C LEU A 14 -12.23 -19.99 12.14
N ALA A 15 -12.84 -21.16 11.96
CA ALA A 15 -12.24 -22.44 12.33
C ALA A 15 -11.10 -22.89 11.40
N LYS A 16 -11.06 -22.38 10.17
CA LYS A 16 -10.02 -22.74 9.20
C LYS A 16 -8.65 -22.20 9.63
N ARG A 17 -7.64 -23.05 9.49
CA ARG A 17 -6.24 -22.67 9.74
C ARG A 17 -5.40 -23.11 8.55
N THR A 18 -4.53 -22.24 8.09
CA THR A 18 -3.51 -22.61 7.10
C THR A 18 -2.19 -22.87 7.83
N PRO A 19 -1.66 -24.08 7.76
CA PRO A 19 -0.37 -24.36 8.38
C PRO A 19 0.72 -23.51 7.72
N HIS A 20 1.64 -23.00 8.53
CA HIS A 20 2.78 -22.24 8.05
C HIS A 20 3.64 -23.10 7.10
N LYS A 21 4.04 -22.52 5.99
CA LYS A 21 4.91 -23.15 5.01
C LYS A 21 6.25 -22.42 4.97
N LYS A 22 7.34 -23.15 5.23
CA LYS A 22 8.69 -22.58 5.22
C LYS A 22 9.03 -21.93 3.87
N PRO A 23 9.78 -20.83 3.87
CA PRO A 23 10.32 -20.22 2.66
C PRO A 23 11.07 -21.20 1.77
N LYS A 24 10.98 -21.00 0.47
CA LYS A 24 11.73 -21.76 -0.52
C LYS A 24 12.67 -20.85 -1.28
N LYS A 25 13.82 -21.39 -1.69
CA LYS A 25 14.68 -20.70 -2.65
C LYS A 25 13.94 -20.58 -3.98
N PRO A 26 13.84 -19.37 -4.57
CA PRO A 26 13.13 -19.17 -5.82
C PRO A 26 13.68 -20.06 -6.94
N ASN A 27 12.81 -20.78 -7.62
CA ASN A 27 13.19 -21.66 -8.72
C ASN A 27 13.64 -20.84 -9.94
N ILE A 28 14.78 -21.21 -10.53
CA ILE A 28 15.36 -20.45 -11.65
C ILE A 28 14.43 -20.41 -12.88
N LEU A 29 13.75 -21.50 -13.19
CA LEU A 29 12.83 -21.58 -14.31
C LEU A 29 11.67 -20.55 -14.14
N PHE A 30 11.02 -20.57 -12.97
CA PHE A 30 9.89 -19.66 -12.72
C PHE A 30 10.32 -18.19 -12.65
N ARG A 31 11.51 -17.89 -12.12
CA ARG A 31 12.07 -16.52 -12.15
C ARG A 31 12.35 -16.06 -13.57
N THR A 32 12.87 -16.95 -14.42
CA THR A 32 13.12 -16.64 -15.85
C THR A 32 11.82 -16.42 -16.60
N LEU A 33 10.81 -17.28 -16.37
CA LEU A 33 9.49 -17.11 -16.96
C LEU A 33 8.81 -15.80 -16.51
N LEU A 34 8.91 -15.46 -15.21
CA LEU A 34 8.39 -14.20 -14.70
C LEU A 34 9.06 -13.00 -15.38
N ARG A 35 10.39 -13.01 -15.49
CA ARG A 35 11.13 -11.96 -16.21
C ARG A 35 10.69 -11.84 -17.66
N ILE A 36 10.54 -12.97 -18.37
CA ILE A 36 10.06 -12.97 -19.76
C ILE A 36 8.65 -12.39 -19.86
N ALA A 37 7.76 -12.78 -18.94
CA ALA A 37 6.39 -12.25 -18.90
C ALA A 37 6.34 -10.74 -18.57
N SER A 38 7.35 -10.19 -17.90
CA SER A 38 7.45 -8.75 -17.59
C SER A 38 7.95 -7.90 -18.77
N ILE A 39 8.60 -8.52 -19.79
CA ILE A 39 9.20 -7.78 -20.92
C ILE A 39 8.20 -6.89 -21.67
N PRO A 40 6.99 -7.36 -22.05
CA PRO A 40 6.06 -6.53 -22.83
C PRO A 40 5.64 -5.25 -22.09
N ASP A 41 5.31 -5.35 -20.80
CA ASP A 41 4.89 -4.21 -19.98
C ASP A 41 6.05 -3.23 -19.73
N LEU A 42 7.24 -3.75 -19.41
CA LEU A 42 8.45 -2.92 -19.22
C LEU A 42 8.89 -2.26 -20.53
N TRP A 43 8.79 -2.94 -21.65
CA TRP A 43 9.09 -2.36 -22.96
C TRP A 43 8.08 -1.26 -23.33
N ALA A 44 6.79 -1.49 -23.12
CA ALA A 44 5.72 -0.51 -23.37
C ALA A 44 5.89 0.78 -22.53
N THR A 45 6.53 0.69 -21.36
CA THR A 45 6.84 1.84 -20.50
C THR A 45 8.20 2.47 -20.78
N LYS A 46 8.96 1.97 -21.78
CA LYS A 46 10.36 2.40 -22.03
C LYS A 46 11.19 2.37 -20.74
N PHE A 47 11.06 1.28 -19.99
CA PHE A 47 11.68 1.11 -18.68
C PHE A 47 13.20 1.36 -18.72
N SER A 48 13.68 2.11 -17.75
CA SER A 48 15.10 2.35 -17.50
C SER A 48 15.45 2.11 -16.03
N CYS A 49 16.71 1.76 -15.76
CA CYS A 49 17.17 1.50 -14.41
C CYS A 49 18.51 2.19 -14.15
N GLU A 50 18.53 3.07 -13.17
CA GLU A 50 19.73 3.71 -12.64
C GLU A 50 20.23 2.90 -11.43
N ARG A 51 21.56 2.73 -11.32
CA ARG A 51 22.19 1.98 -10.24
C ARG A 51 23.23 2.87 -9.54
N VAL A 52 23.04 3.07 -8.24
CA VAL A 52 23.90 3.94 -7.42
C VAL A 52 24.57 3.12 -6.33
N GLY A 53 25.89 3.08 -6.30
CA GLY A 53 26.69 2.34 -5.32
C GLY A 53 26.54 0.82 -5.35
N MET A 54 25.90 0.27 -6.40
CA MET A 54 25.59 -1.16 -6.48
C MET A 54 26.81 -2.05 -6.73
N GLU A 55 27.94 -1.49 -7.13
CA GLU A 55 29.24 -2.15 -7.22
C GLU A 55 29.74 -2.64 -5.84
N ARG A 56 29.30 -2.02 -4.74
CA ARG A 56 29.58 -2.44 -3.35
C ARG A 56 28.91 -3.78 -3.00
N LEU A 57 27.83 -4.15 -3.72
CA LEU A 57 27.09 -5.39 -3.45
C LEU A 57 27.71 -6.58 -4.19
N ARG A 58 28.39 -7.48 -3.47
CA ARG A 58 29.00 -8.67 -4.06
C ARG A 58 27.97 -9.57 -4.76
N LYS A 59 28.37 -10.22 -5.86
CA LYS A 59 27.48 -10.97 -6.76
C LYS A 59 26.58 -12.01 -6.07
N LYS A 60 27.07 -12.69 -5.03
CA LYS A 60 26.32 -13.74 -4.30
C LYS A 60 25.94 -13.32 -2.87
N GLN A 61 26.19 -12.08 -2.46
CA GLN A 61 25.87 -11.60 -1.12
C GLN A 61 24.37 -11.33 -0.99
N PRO A 62 23.65 -11.97 -0.05
CA PRO A 62 22.25 -11.62 0.23
C PRO A 62 22.14 -10.18 0.72
N CYS A 63 21.05 -9.49 0.38
CA CYS A 63 20.76 -8.16 0.86
C CYS A 63 19.26 -8.01 1.18
N LEU A 64 18.95 -7.08 2.06
CA LEU A 64 17.59 -6.62 2.28
C LEU A 64 17.31 -5.49 1.29
N ILE A 65 16.24 -5.61 0.54
CA ILE A 65 15.81 -4.64 -0.45
C ILE A 65 14.49 -4.04 0.01
N LEU A 66 14.46 -2.73 0.16
CA LEU A 66 13.24 -1.98 0.43
C LEU A 66 12.81 -1.28 -0.85
N MET A 67 11.54 -1.44 -1.23
CA MET A 67 11.00 -0.86 -2.46
C MET A 67 9.72 -0.08 -2.17
N ASN A 68 9.56 1.12 -2.77
CA ASN A 68 8.30 1.85 -2.69
C ASN A 68 7.20 1.07 -3.44
N HIS A 69 5.94 1.29 -3.03
CA HIS A 69 4.81 0.54 -3.58
C HIS A 69 3.77 1.46 -4.21
N SER A 70 3.81 1.57 -5.53
CA SER A 70 3.01 2.53 -6.28
C SER A 70 1.99 1.89 -7.21
N SER A 71 2.30 0.72 -7.78
CA SER A 71 1.38 0.01 -8.66
C SER A 71 1.79 -1.46 -8.90
N PHE A 72 0.98 -2.23 -9.62
CA PHE A 72 1.25 -3.64 -9.90
C PHE A 72 2.55 -3.89 -10.67
N ILE A 73 3.03 -2.93 -11.47
CA ILE A 73 4.28 -3.06 -12.25
C ILE A 73 5.52 -3.14 -11.34
N ASP A 74 5.43 -2.73 -10.07
CA ASP A 74 6.54 -2.81 -9.11
C ASP A 74 7.05 -4.24 -8.96
N PHE A 75 6.16 -5.23 -9.01
CA PHE A 75 6.54 -6.64 -8.95
C PHE A 75 7.35 -7.09 -10.19
N GLU A 76 6.99 -6.58 -11.37
CA GLU A 76 7.70 -6.83 -12.63
C GLU A 76 9.07 -6.17 -12.63
N VAL A 77 9.15 -4.93 -12.14
CA VAL A 77 10.41 -4.20 -11.96
C VAL A 77 11.33 -4.96 -11.00
N ALA A 78 10.84 -5.35 -9.82
CA ALA A 78 11.61 -6.08 -8.82
C ALA A 78 12.19 -7.38 -9.38
N SER A 79 11.36 -8.16 -10.10
CA SER A 79 11.78 -9.43 -10.70
C SER A 79 12.83 -9.27 -11.79
N THR A 80 12.82 -8.15 -12.51
CA THR A 80 13.72 -7.89 -13.64
C THR A 80 15.04 -7.25 -13.21
N VAL A 81 14.99 -6.25 -12.32
CA VAL A 81 16.16 -5.45 -11.93
C VAL A 81 17.22 -6.29 -11.21
N PHE A 82 16.81 -7.27 -10.41
CA PHE A 82 17.71 -8.11 -9.64
C PHE A 82 18.05 -9.45 -10.32
N TYR A 83 17.44 -9.75 -11.48
CA TYR A 83 17.77 -11.00 -12.20
C TYR A 83 19.26 -11.02 -12.62
N PRO A 84 20.00 -12.13 -12.47
CA PRO A 84 19.59 -13.47 -12.03
C PRO A 84 19.74 -13.73 -10.51
N ARG A 85 19.84 -12.71 -9.66
CA ARG A 85 19.93 -12.86 -8.19
C ARG A 85 18.67 -13.55 -7.66
N PRO A 86 18.78 -14.60 -6.81
CA PRO A 86 17.63 -15.21 -6.17
C PRO A 86 17.02 -14.23 -5.17
N LEU A 87 15.74 -13.90 -5.36
CA LEU A 87 15.00 -12.90 -4.60
C LEU A 87 13.75 -13.52 -4.01
N ASN A 88 13.62 -13.51 -2.68
CA ASN A 88 12.36 -13.74 -2.01
C ASN A 88 11.62 -12.42 -1.84
N ILE A 89 10.37 -12.34 -2.28
CA ILE A 89 9.55 -11.13 -2.27
C ILE A 89 8.47 -11.29 -1.21
N VAL A 90 8.39 -10.37 -0.26
CA VAL A 90 7.28 -10.33 0.70
C VAL A 90 6.02 -9.89 -0.04
N ALA A 91 5.00 -10.74 -0.03
CA ALA A 91 3.74 -10.51 -0.70
C ALA A 91 2.57 -10.78 0.25
N THR A 92 1.50 -10.02 0.08
CA THR A 92 0.33 -10.13 0.94
C THR A 92 -0.44 -11.43 0.68
N PHE A 93 -1.13 -11.88 1.69
CA PHE A 93 -1.86 -13.16 1.72
C PHE A 93 -2.87 -13.30 0.57
N ASP A 94 -3.55 -12.22 0.21
CA ASP A 94 -4.49 -12.17 -0.92
C ASP A 94 -3.82 -12.48 -2.27
N ALA A 95 -2.54 -12.15 -2.44
CA ALA A 95 -1.79 -12.48 -3.64
C ALA A 95 -1.60 -13.99 -3.87
N PHE A 96 -1.77 -14.81 -2.83
CA PHE A 96 -1.63 -16.27 -2.91
C PHE A 96 -2.92 -17.00 -3.28
N ILE A 97 -4.08 -16.34 -3.25
CA ILE A 97 -5.37 -17.00 -3.47
C ILE A 97 -5.41 -17.70 -4.82
N GLY A 98 -5.67 -19.02 -4.78
CA GLY A 98 -5.75 -19.89 -5.94
C GLY A 98 -4.43 -20.16 -6.67
N LYS A 99 -3.31 -19.58 -6.21
CA LYS A 99 -1.96 -19.71 -6.83
C LYS A 99 -0.81 -19.86 -5.82
N ASP A 100 -1.13 -20.33 -4.62
CA ASP A 100 -0.15 -20.49 -3.53
C ASP A 100 1.12 -21.26 -3.99
N TRP A 101 0.95 -22.37 -4.71
CA TRP A 101 2.06 -23.14 -5.23
C TRP A 101 2.98 -22.29 -6.13
N LEU A 102 2.41 -21.55 -7.10
CA LEU A 102 3.17 -20.71 -8.03
C LEU A 102 3.90 -19.58 -7.30
N MET A 103 3.21 -18.87 -6.40
CA MET A 103 3.81 -17.80 -5.62
C MET A 103 5.03 -18.27 -4.82
N ARG A 104 4.97 -19.50 -4.29
CA ARG A 104 6.11 -20.10 -3.58
C ARG A 104 7.23 -20.54 -4.50
N GLN A 105 6.95 -20.96 -5.74
CA GLN A 105 7.99 -21.29 -6.73
C GLN A 105 8.76 -20.05 -7.18
N ILE A 106 8.12 -18.91 -7.30
CA ILE A 106 8.79 -17.65 -7.61
C ILE A 106 9.44 -17.00 -6.37
N GLY A 107 9.25 -17.59 -5.19
CA GLY A 107 9.95 -17.20 -3.96
C GLY A 107 9.21 -16.21 -3.08
N CYS A 108 7.90 -16.02 -3.27
CA CYS A 108 7.12 -15.13 -2.41
C CYS A 108 7.03 -15.64 -0.97
N LEU A 109 7.21 -14.71 -0.02
CA LEU A 109 6.98 -14.88 1.41
C LEU A 109 5.64 -14.27 1.76
N GLU A 110 4.80 -15.05 2.42
CA GLU A 110 3.46 -14.64 2.78
C GLU A 110 3.45 -13.72 3.99
N THR A 111 2.70 -12.62 3.90
CA THR A 111 2.42 -11.74 5.04
C THR A 111 0.98 -11.28 5.06
N LYS A 112 0.50 -10.85 6.22
CA LYS A 112 -0.77 -10.14 6.36
C LYS A 112 -0.50 -8.64 6.40
N LYS A 113 -1.43 -7.85 5.83
CA LYS A 113 -1.27 -6.40 5.72
C LYS A 113 -1.24 -5.75 7.11
N PHE A 114 -0.30 -4.83 7.32
CA PHE A 114 -0.08 -4.05 8.54
C PHE A 114 0.15 -4.86 9.83
N THR A 115 0.24 -6.17 9.76
CA THR A 115 0.58 -7.02 10.90
C THR A 115 1.98 -7.59 10.73
N VAL A 116 2.97 -7.04 11.44
CA VAL A 116 4.32 -7.61 11.47
C VAL A 116 4.35 -8.76 12.47
N GLY A 117 4.01 -9.96 12.00
CA GLY A 117 4.10 -11.17 12.82
C GLY A 117 5.56 -11.63 12.98
N ALA A 118 5.91 -12.15 14.17
CA ALA A 118 7.22 -12.77 14.42
C ALA A 118 7.56 -13.86 13.39
N GLN A 119 6.54 -14.45 12.75
CA GLN A 119 6.72 -15.46 11.71
C GLN A 119 7.35 -14.88 10.44
N LEU A 120 6.91 -13.71 9.97
CA LEU A 120 7.50 -13.04 8.81
C LEU A 120 8.99 -12.74 9.06
N ILE A 121 9.34 -12.24 10.25
CA ILE A 121 10.74 -11.96 10.62
C ILE A 121 11.59 -13.24 10.59
N ARG A 122 11.04 -14.35 11.12
CA ARG A 122 11.73 -15.66 11.03
C ARG A 122 11.92 -16.12 9.59
N ASP A 123 10.92 -15.95 8.76
CA ASP A 123 10.95 -16.35 7.33
C ASP A 123 11.95 -15.52 6.54
N MET A 124 11.98 -14.20 6.75
CA MET A 124 12.97 -13.31 6.14
C MET A 124 14.39 -13.66 6.62
N SER A 125 14.58 -13.91 7.91
CA SER A 125 15.86 -14.34 8.47
C SER A 125 16.32 -15.68 7.88
N TYR A 126 15.41 -16.64 7.74
CA TYR A 126 15.69 -17.93 7.11
C TYR A 126 16.10 -17.77 5.63
N ALA A 127 15.39 -16.92 4.87
CA ALA A 127 15.73 -16.63 3.49
C ALA A 127 17.14 -16.01 3.37
N LEU A 128 17.44 -14.99 4.17
CA LEU A 128 18.73 -14.29 4.14
C LEU A 128 19.89 -15.18 4.64
N LYS A 129 19.73 -15.84 5.78
CA LYS A 129 20.81 -16.52 6.49
C LYS A 129 20.99 -17.98 6.09
N THR A 130 19.90 -18.72 5.79
CA THR A 130 19.93 -20.15 5.45
C THR A 130 19.88 -20.40 3.96
N LEU A 131 18.88 -19.86 3.26
CA LEU A 131 18.74 -20.02 1.81
C LEU A 131 19.75 -19.19 1.02
N LYS A 132 20.40 -18.22 1.66
CA LYS A 132 21.34 -17.26 1.05
C LYS A 132 20.71 -16.55 -0.17
N THR A 133 19.47 -16.12 -0.01
CA THR A 133 18.70 -15.33 -0.99
C THR A 133 18.53 -13.91 -0.49
N SER A 134 18.42 -12.94 -1.38
CA SER A 134 17.99 -11.58 -1.01
C SER A 134 16.51 -11.54 -0.69
N VAL A 135 16.10 -10.61 0.15
CA VAL A 135 14.69 -10.41 0.49
C VAL A 135 14.26 -9.01 0.07
N LEU A 136 13.14 -8.91 -0.64
CA LEU A 136 12.50 -7.65 -0.99
C LEU A 136 11.24 -7.47 -0.14
N LEU A 137 11.13 -6.31 0.48
CA LEU A 137 10.01 -5.87 1.29
C LEU A 137 9.49 -4.53 0.77
N PHE A 138 8.17 -4.39 0.70
CA PHE A 138 7.48 -3.11 0.54
C PHE A 138 7.13 -2.58 1.94
N PRO A 139 7.95 -1.68 2.54
CA PRO A 139 7.77 -1.29 3.93
C PRO A 139 6.51 -0.46 4.17
N GLU A 140 5.94 0.08 3.11
CA GLU A 140 4.68 0.84 3.09
C GLU A 140 3.45 -0.05 3.36
N ALA A 141 3.59 -1.37 3.26
CA ALA A 141 2.53 -2.38 3.46
C ALA A 141 1.26 -2.21 2.61
N GLY A 142 1.20 -1.22 1.75
CA GLY A 142 0.09 -0.92 0.82
C GLY A 142 0.54 0.01 -0.29
N TYR A 143 -0.31 0.19 -1.29
CA TYR A 143 -0.06 1.14 -2.36
C TYR A 143 -0.17 2.59 -1.88
N SER A 144 0.63 3.48 -2.47
CA SER A 144 0.42 4.92 -2.33
C SER A 144 -0.96 5.30 -2.88
N LEU A 145 -1.72 6.10 -2.13
CA LEU A 145 -3.03 6.60 -2.56
C LEU A 145 -2.91 7.91 -3.34
N ASP A 146 -2.06 8.82 -2.86
CA ASP A 146 -1.90 10.18 -3.38
C ASP A 146 -0.63 10.39 -4.22
N GLY A 147 0.14 9.31 -4.45
CA GLY A 147 1.41 9.38 -5.20
C GLY A 147 2.62 9.79 -4.37
N THR A 148 2.47 9.95 -3.05
CA THR A 148 3.60 10.14 -2.13
C THR A 148 3.92 8.86 -1.37
N SER A 149 5.04 8.87 -0.64
CA SER A 149 5.37 7.78 0.28
C SER A 149 4.35 7.71 1.41
N THR A 150 3.94 6.50 1.75
CA THR A 150 3.05 6.28 2.89
C THR A 150 3.84 6.28 4.20
N VAL A 151 3.12 6.24 5.33
CA VAL A 151 3.75 6.17 6.66
C VAL A 151 4.56 4.88 6.78
N LEU A 152 5.85 5.01 7.06
CA LEU A 152 6.73 3.88 7.31
C LEU A 152 6.77 3.52 8.80
N PRO A 153 6.82 2.22 9.16
CA PRO A 153 6.91 1.83 10.56
C PRO A 153 8.29 2.16 11.16
N GLU A 154 8.30 2.76 12.35
CA GLU A 154 9.54 3.03 13.10
C GLU A 154 10.36 1.75 13.38
N SER A 155 9.72 0.59 13.33
CA SER A 155 10.37 -0.70 13.53
C SER A 155 11.26 -1.15 12.36
N ILE A 156 11.26 -0.42 11.23
CA ILE A 156 12.04 -0.82 10.05
C ILE A 156 13.55 -0.81 10.34
N GLY A 157 14.05 0.19 11.07
CA GLY A 157 15.46 0.25 11.48
C GLY A 157 15.85 -0.92 12.39
N LYS A 158 14.95 -1.35 13.31
CA LYS A 158 15.17 -2.55 14.14
C LYS A 158 15.27 -3.80 13.27
N CYS A 159 14.43 -3.91 12.24
CA CYS A 159 14.43 -5.02 11.29
C CYS A 159 15.75 -5.07 10.49
N VAL A 160 16.20 -3.92 9.96
CA VAL A 160 17.48 -3.77 9.25
C VAL A 160 18.65 -4.20 10.15
N LYS A 161 18.68 -3.72 11.39
CA LYS A 161 19.73 -4.04 12.37
C LYS A 161 19.74 -5.52 12.74
N LEU A 162 18.58 -6.14 12.90
CA LEU A 162 18.43 -7.57 13.23
C LEU A 162 18.99 -8.48 12.13
N PHE A 163 18.80 -8.12 10.87
CA PHE A 163 19.31 -8.94 9.76
C PHE A 163 20.79 -8.72 9.51
N GLY A 164 21.31 -7.50 9.65
CA GLY A 164 22.71 -7.18 9.52
C GLY A 164 23.31 -7.52 8.15
N VAL A 165 22.50 -7.41 7.09
CA VAL A 165 22.92 -7.62 5.70
C VAL A 165 22.87 -6.29 4.96
N PRO A 166 23.56 -6.14 3.80
CA PRO A 166 23.50 -4.91 3.02
C PRO A 166 22.06 -4.44 2.80
N LEU A 167 21.83 -3.15 2.96
CA LEU A 167 20.56 -2.49 2.72
C LEU A 167 20.56 -1.82 1.34
N VAL A 168 19.57 -2.13 0.52
CA VAL A 168 19.36 -1.56 -0.81
C VAL A 168 17.97 -0.96 -0.88
N SER A 169 17.80 0.20 -1.52
CA SER A 169 16.49 0.73 -1.85
C SER A 169 16.20 0.64 -3.35
N VAL A 170 14.93 0.56 -3.67
CA VAL A 170 14.41 0.71 -5.04
C VAL A 170 13.30 1.73 -5.01
N THR A 171 13.44 2.80 -5.79
CA THR A 171 12.40 3.81 -5.98
C THR A 171 11.95 3.78 -7.43
N THR A 172 10.65 3.56 -7.66
CA THR A 172 10.05 3.62 -9.00
C THR A 172 9.44 4.99 -9.25
N TYR A 173 9.76 5.58 -10.39
CA TYR A 173 9.22 6.84 -10.89
C TYR A 173 8.33 6.57 -12.08
N GLY A 174 7.12 7.13 -12.08
CA GLY A 174 6.12 6.92 -13.12
C GLY A 174 5.23 5.67 -12.90
N ALA A 175 5.54 4.78 -11.96
CA ALA A 175 4.72 3.62 -11.65
C ALA A 175 3.32 4.02 -11.16
N PHE A 176 3.22 4.96 -10.22
CA PHE A 176 1.96 5.54 -9.77
C PHE A 176 1.19 6.19 -10.93
N ALA A 177 1.84 7.09 -11.69
CA ALA A 177 1.21 7.80 -12.79
C ALA A 177 0.69 6.87 -13.89
N ARG A 178 1.37 5.72 -14.11
CA ARG A 178 0.96 4.69 -15.07
C ARG A 178 -0.34 4.01 -14.70
N GLN A 179 -0.55 3.72 -13.42
CA GLN A 179 -1.69 2.93 -12.96
C GLN A 179 -2.06 3.30 -11.53
N PRO A 180 -2.57 4.53 -11.31
CA PRO A 180 -2.94 4.97 -9.98
C PRO A 180 -4.14 4.17 -9.47
N LEU A 181 -4.11 3.85 -8.19
CA LEU A 181 -5.13 3.01 -7.56
C LEU A 181 -6.52 3.66 -7.62
N TYR A 182 -6.60 4.99 -7.46
CA TYR A 182 -7.86 5.71 -7.52
C TYR A 182 -8.59 5.61 -8.87
N ASN A 183 -7.85 5.41 -9.97
CA ASN A 183 -8.36 5.48 -11.35
C ASN A 183 -8.76 4.09 -11.90
N ASN A 184 -9.42 3.25 -11.10
CA ASN A 184 -9.89 1.91 -11.48
C ASN A 184 -8.81 1.03 -12.13
N LEU A 185 -7.55 1.19 -11.74
CA LEU A 185 -6.40 0.46 -12.26
C LEU A 185 -6.19 0.65 -13.78
N ARG A 186 -6.66 1.77 -14.33
CA ARG A 186 -6.48 2.11 -15.75
C ARG A 186 -5.02 2.33 -16.07
N LYS A 187 -4.51 1.59 -17.06
CA LYS A 187 -3.12 1.72 -17.51
C LYS A 187 -2.96 2.92 -18.45
N ARG A 188 -2.01 3.80 -18.13
CA ARG A 188 -1.64 4.97 -18.91
C ARG A 188 -0.29 4.78 -19.61
N LYS A 189 -0.03 5.51 -20.68
CA LYS A 189 1.27 5.53 -21.38
C LYS A 189 2.23 6.45 -20.62
N VAL A 190 2.99 5.91 -19.70
CA VAL A 190 3.97 6.65 -18.90
C VAL A 190 5.31 5.94 -18.96
N LYS A 191 6.40 6.70 -19.07
CA LYS A 191 7.77 6.17 -18.96
C LYS A 191 8.03 5.75 -17.51
N LEU A 192 8.67 4.59 -17.35
CA LEU A 192 9.01 4.04 -16.04
C LEU A 192 10.52 4.08 -15.84
N LYS A 193 10.95 4.62 -14.70
CA LYS A 193 12.34 4.57 -14.25
C LYS A 193 12.41 3.93 -12.87
N ALA A 194 13.40 3.07 -12.63
CA ALA A 194 13.77 2.63 -11.31
C ALA A 194 15.14 3.19 -10.93
N LYS A 195 15.29 3.69 -9.69
CA LYS A 195 16.59 3.98 -9.06
C LYS A 195 16.85 2.87 -8.03
N VAL A 196 17.96 2.16 -8.20
CA VAL A 196 18.43 1.14 -7.26
C VAL A 196 19.66 1.66 -6.55
N GLU A 197 19.61 1.80 -5.24
CA GLU A 197 20.65 2.46 -4.46
C GLU A 197 21.12 1.59 -3.30
N TYR A 198 22.44 1.43 -3.18
CA TYR A 198 23.07 0.77 -2.04
C TYR A 198 23.13 1.77 -0.88
N LEU A 199 22.29 1.58 0.14
CA LEU A 199 22.16 2.52 1.25
C LEU A 199 23.21 2.32 2.33
N LEU A 200 23.29 1.10 2.88
CA LEU A 200 24.15 0.79 4.03
C LEU A 200 24.82 -0.56 3.88
N SER A 201 26.11 -0.64 4.27
CA SER A 201 26.82 -1.90 4.44
C SER A 201 26.49 -2.56 5.78
N PRO A 202 26.81 -3.86 5.98
CA PRO A 202 26.66 -4.51 7.28
C PRO A 202 27.42 -3.80 8.40
N GLU A 203 28.60 -3.25 8.13
CA GLU A 203 29.44 -2.52 9.05
C GLU A 203 28.76 -1.20 9.45
N GLU A 204 28.32 -0.40 8.48
CA GLU A 204 27.57 0.84 8.70
C GLU A 204 26.28 0.59 9.52
N ILE A 205 25.59 -0.55 9.30
CA ILE A 205 24.39 -0.93 10.07
C ILE A 205 24.74 -1.24 11.52
N GLN A 206 25.88 -1.87 11.80
CA GLN A 206 26.30 -2.16 13.16
C GLN A 206 26.64 -0.90 13.96
N GLU A 207 27.30 0.08 13.33
CA GLU A 207 27.72 1.33 13.94
C GLU A 207 26.56 2.27 14.24
N LYS A 208 25.53 2.30 13.37
CA LYS A 208 24.39 3.24 13.48
C LYS A 208 23.38 2.81 14.53
N THR A 209 22.72 3.78 15.13
CA THR A 209 21.52 3.57 15.95
C THR A 209 20.33 3.17 15.07
N VAL A 210 19.25 2.71 15.71
CA VAL A 210 17.98 2.40 15.01
C VAL A 210 17.40 3.65 14.38
N GLU A 211 17.46 4.77 15.07
CA GLU A 211 16.97 6.08 14.67
C GLU A 211 17.71 6.59 13.42
N GLU A 212 19.06 6.51 13.42
CA GLU A 212 19.87 6.89 12.25
C GLU A 212 19.58 6.00 11.02
N ILE A 213 19.33 4.71 11.22
CA ILE A 213 18.92 3.81 10.14
C ILE A 213 17.55 4.20 9.62
N ASN A 214 16.59 4.55 10.50
CA ASN A 214 15.28 5.04 10.09
C ASN A 214 15.38 6.32 9.27
N GLU A 215 16.22 7.27 9.66
CA GLU A 215 16.46 8.51 8.90
C GLU A 215 16.96 8.22 7.48
N VAL A 216 17.92 7.30 7.33
CA VAL A 216 18.43 6.88 6.01
C VAL A 216 17.30 6.28 5.16
N VAL A 217 16.48 5.40 5.75
CA VAL A 217 15.36 4.78 5.04
C VAL A 217 14.29 5.82 4.68
N PHE A 218 13.88 6.67 5.62
CA PHE A 218 12.84 7.68 5.37
C PHE A 218 13.27 8.67 4.30
N LYS A 219 14.55 9.07 4.28
CA LYS A 219 15.11 9.92 3.21
C LYS A 219 15.08 9.23 1.85
N ALA A 220 15.41 7.93 1.78
CA ALA A 220 15.38 7.17 0.53
C ALA A 220 13.95 6.96 -0.01
N PHE A 221 12.95 7.02 0.87
CA PHE A 221 11.52 6.90 0.54
C PHE A 221 10.80 8.25 0.41
N ALA A 222 11.47 9.38 0.59
CA ALA A 222 10.89 10.69 0.37
C ALA A 222 10.63 10.90 -1.14
N PHE A 223 9.42 10.56 -1.56
CA PHE A 223 8.99 10.54 -2.95
C PHE A 223 7.65 11.23 -3.13
N ASP A 224 7.52 12.00 -4.22
CA ASP A 224 6.29 12.64 -4.66
C ASP A 224 6.18 12.50 -6.18
N ASN A 225 5.23 11.68 -6.62
CA ASN A 225 5.06 11.38 -8.04
C ASN A 225 4.57 12.59 -8.85
N PHE A 226 3.67 13.41 -8.28
CA PHE A 226 3.13 14.57 -9.00
C PHE A 226 4.17 15.67 -9.14
N ARG A 227 4.98 15.90 -8.11
CA ARG A 227 6.12 16.83 -8.17
C ARG A 227 7.15 16.35 -9.19
N TYR A 228 7.52 15.06 -9.13
CA TYR A 228 8.41 14.46 -10.13
C TYR A 228 7.87 14.58 -11.55
N GLN A 229 6.56 14.36 -11.75
CA GLN A 229 5.89 14.50 -13.04
C GLN A 229 6.03 15.93 -13.58
N LYS A 230 5.74 16.92 -12.74
CA LYS A 230 5.82 18.35 -13.10
C LYS A 230 7.25 18.78 -13.41
N GLU A 231 8.20 18.50 -12.53
CA GLU A 231 9.62 18.87 -12.68
C GLU A 231 10.28 18.26 -13.90
N ASN A 232 9.87 17.06 -14.29
CA ASN A 232 10.39 16.37 -15.48
C ASN A 232 9.51 16.57 -16.73
N ASN A 233 8.52 17.47 -16.69
CA ASN A 233 7.60 17.79 -17.77
C ASN A 233 6.97 16.54 -18.42
N ILE A 234 6.50 15.62 -17.56
CA ILE A 234 5.86 14.35 -18.01
C ILE A 234 4.41 14.62 -18.28
N VAL A 235 4.07 14.80 -19.55
CA VAL A 235 2.70 15.04 -20.02
C VAL A 235 1.91 13.72 -20.05
N ILE A 236 0.76 13.71 -19.37
CA ILE A 236 -0.19 12.58 -19.35
C ILE A 236 -1.52 13.05 -19.95
N ALA A 237 -1.67 12.86 -21.27
CA ALA A 237 -2.83 13.27 -22.04
C ALA A 237 -3.99 12.25 -21.99
N ASP A 238 -4.21 11.59 -20.86
CA ASP A 238 -5.36 10.68 -20.66
C ASP A 238 -6.61 11.50 -20.33
N GLU A 239 -7.64 11.41 -21.17
CA GLU A 239 -8.91 12.12 -20.97
C GLU A 239 -9.69 11.70 -19.71
N ASN A 240 -9.34 10.56 -19.09
CA ASN A 240 -9.94 10.09 -17.84
C ASN A 240 -8.97 10.18 -16.65
N ARG A 241 -8.03 11.12 -16.66
CA ARG A 241 -6.97 11.23 -15.64
C ARG A 241 -7.47 11.60 -14.25
N ALA A 242 -8.64 12.26 -14.14
CA ALA A 242 -9.27 12.61 -12.87
C ALA A 242 -10.38 11.63 -12.44
N GLU A 243 -10.73 10.62 -13.26
CA GLU A 243 -11.78 9.67 -12.91
C GLU A 243 -11.42 8.87 -11.67
N GLY A 244 -12.33 8.86 -10.68
CA GLY A 244 -12.14 8.21 -9.39
C GLY A 244 -11.29 9.01 -8.39
N LEU A 245 -10.89 10.25 -8.72
CA LEU A 245 -10.04 11.08 -7.86
C LEU A 245 -10.75 11.46 -6.55
N GLU A 246 -12.08 11.46 -6.52
CA GLU A 246 -12.91 11.65 -5.31
C GLU A 246 -12.63 10.61 -4.22
N ARG A 247 -12.06 9.48 -4.56
CA ARG A 247 -11.70 8.45 -3.58
C ARG A 247 -10.60 8.89 -2.64
N ILE A 248 -9.73 9.77 -3.12
CA ILE A 248 -8.64 10.34 -2.32
C ILE A 248 -8.91 11.79 -1.94
N LEU A 249 -9.52 12.59 -2.83
CA LEU A 249 -9.90 13.98 -2.59
C LEU A 249 -11.39 14.05 -2.23
N TYR A 250 -11.73 13.56 -1.04
CA TYR A 250 -13.12 13.36 -0.60
C TYR A 250 -13.75 14.62 0.00
N LYS A 251 -12.94 15.64 0.38
CA LYS A 251 -13.39 16.89 1.00
C LYS A 251 -13.07 18.08 0.11
N CYS A 252 -14.08 18.86 -0.22
CA CYS A 252 -13.91 20.05 -1.06
C CYS A 252 -13.16 21.17 -0.30
N PRO A 253 -12.05 21.73 -0.81
CA PRO A 253 -11.32 22.79 -0.12
C PRO A 253 -12.05 24.12 -0.12
N CYS A 254 -12.97 24.35 -1.07
CA CYS A 254 -13.77 25.55 -1.17
C CYS A 254 -14.88 25.60 -0.09
N CYS A 255 -15.78 24.60 -0.06
CA CYS A 255 -16.96 24.61 0.82
C CYS A 255 -16.87 23.67 2.02
N LYS A 256 -15.81 22.89 2.15
CA LYS A 256 -15.56 21.91 3.22
C LYS A 256 -16.51 20.68 3.22
N ALA A 257 -17.41 20.57 2.23
CA ALA A 257 -18.32 19.43 2.13
C ALA A 257 -17.55 18.13 1.85
N GLU A 258 -17.91 17.05 2.54
CA GLU A 258 -17.34 15.73 2.39
C GLU A 258 -18.23 14.81 1.55
N GLY A 259 -17.61 13.90 0.77
CA GLY A 259 -18.32 12.92 -0.05
C GLY A 259 -19.22 13.54 -1.12
N LYS A 260 -18.95 14.81 -1.49
CA LYS A 260 -19.70 15.54 -2.52
C LYS A 260 -18.86 15.85 -3.75
N THR A 261 -17.64 15.33 -3.81
CA THR A 261 -16.78 15.40 -4.99
C THR A 261 -17.01 14.21 -5.91
N GLU A 262 -16.92 14.43 -7.22
CA GLU A 262 -17.00 13.40 -8.26
C GLU A 262 -15.92 13.65 -9.31
N GLY A 263 -15.06 12.68 -9.53
CA GLY A 263 -14.06 12.67 -10.59
C GLY A 263 -14.61 12.03 -11.86
N LYS A 264 -14.69 12.80 -12.94
CA LYS A 264 -15.15 12.31 -14.22
C LYS A 264 -14.30 12.86 -15.36
N GLY A 265 -13.79 11.97 -16.20
CA GLY A 265 -12.90 12.39 -17.28
C GLY A 265 -11.65 13.09 -16.71
N LYS A 266 -11.48 14.37 -17.04
CA LYS A 266 -10.34 15.19 -16.57
C LYS A 266 -10.70 16.17 -15.45
N THR A 267 -11.91 16.13 -14.92
CA THR A 267 -12.40 17.09 -13.92
C THR A 267 -12.84 16.42 -12.63
N LEU A 268 -12.67 17.14 -11.52
CA LEU A 268 -13.24 16.85 -10.21
C LEU A 268 -14.26 17.94 -9.89
N THR A 269 -15.53 17.57 -9.73
CA THR A 269 -16.64 18.49 -9.47
C THR A 269 -17.13 18.31 -8.04
N CYS A 270 -17.34 19.41 -7.31
CA CYS A 270 -18.04 19.40 -6.04
C CYS A 270 -19.53 19.70 -6.24
N HIS A 271 -20.40 18.73 -5.99
CA HIS A 271 -21.85 18.89 -6.16
C HIS A 271 -22.52 19.74 -5.06
N ALA A 272 -21.79 20.07 -3.98
CA ALA A 272 -22.32 20.93 -2.91
C ALA A 272 -22.20 22.42 -3.25
N CYS A 273 -21.08 22.87 -3.86
CA CYS A 273 -20.87 24.28 -4.19
C CYS A 273 -20.70 24.55 -5.69
N GLY A 274 -20.77 23.54 -6.54
CA GLY A 274 -20.60 23.67 -7.99
C GLY A 274 -19.17 23.90 -8.47
N LYS A 275 -18.18 23.97 -7.58
CA LYS A 275 -16.77 24.16 -7.94
C LYS A 275 -16.24 23.02 -8.79
N VAL A 276 -15.56 23.36 -9.89
CA VAL A 276 -14.96 22.37 -10.81
C VAL A 276 -13.47 22.62 -10.91
N TYR A 277 -12.69 21.56 -10.73
CA TYR A 277 -11.24 21.56 -10.92
C TYR A 277 -10.88 20.62 -12.08
N GLU A 278 -10.09 21.13 -13.01
CA GLU A 278 -9.45 20.29 -14.05
C GLU A 278 -8.12 19.75 -13.52
N MET A 279 -7.91 18.45 -13.66
CA MET A 279 -6.58 17.87 -13.51
C MET A 279 -5.80 18.11 -14.81
N THR A 280 -4.73 18.89 -14.75
CA THR A 280 -3.91 19.20 -15.92
C THR A 280 -3.12 17.96 -16.38
N GLU A 281 -2.54 18.00 -17.57
CA GLU A 281 -1.69 16.92 -18.09
C GLU A 281 -0.38 16.77 -17.31
N LEU A 282 0.00 17.78 -16.51
CA LEU A 282 1.15 17.75 -15.61
C LEU A 282 0.78 17.31 -14.18
N GLY A 283 -0.48 16.93 -13.94
CA GLY A 283 -0.93 16.38 -12.67
C GLY A 283 -1.30 17.44 -11.60
N GLU A 284 -1.49 18.71 -12.01
CA GLU A 284 -1.95 19.77 -11.12
C GLU A 284 -3.46 19.94 -11.21
N MET A 285 -4.10 20.29 -10.11
CA MET A 285 -5.50 20.70 -10.09
C MET A 285 -5.60 22.20 -10.39
N ARG A 286 -6.50 22.57 -11.27
CA ARG A 286 -6.77 23.96 -11.64
C ARG A 286 -8.27 24.21 -11.64
N ALA A 287 -8.75 25.17 -10.87
CA ALA A 287 -10.16 25.59 -10.91
C ALA A 287 -10.50 26.16 -12.29
N LEU A 288 -11.64 25.77 -12.83
CA LEU A 288 -12.13 26.31 -14.11
C LEU A 288 -12.70 27.70 -13.93
N ASP A 289 -13.15 28.04 -12.72
CA ASP A 289 -13.64 29.37 -12.36
C ASP A 289 -13.17 29.78 -10.97
N GLY A 290 -12.77 31.04 -10.82
CA GLY A 290 -12.26 31.63 -9.57
C GLY A 290 -10.88 31.07 -9.17
N ASN A 291 -10.60 31.10 -7.87
CA ASN A 291 -9.32 30.68 -7.32
C ASN A 291 -9.16 29.16 -7.26
N THR A 292 -7.93 28.69 -7.44
CA THR A 292 -7.54 27.32 -7.13
C THR A 292 -7.01 27.28 -5.70
N GLU A 293 -7.76 26.69 -4.78
CA GLU A 293 -7.43 26.64 -3.35
C GLU A 293 -6.17 25.82 -3.11
N ILE A 294 -6.12 24.64 -3.73
CA ILE A 294 -4.97 23.72 -3.64
C ILE A 294 -4.74 23.10 -5.02
N SER A 295 -3.57 23.32 -5.60
CA SER A 295 -3.23 22.82 -6.95
C SER A 295 -2.53 21.46 -6.92
N HIS A 296 -1.74 21.18 -5.89
CA HIS A 296 -0.98 19.95 -5.77
C HIS A 296 -1.80 18.86 -5.06
N ILE A 297 -2.00 17.71 -5.71
CA ILE A 297 -2.86 16.63 -5.19
C ILE A 297 -2.38 16.12 -3.82
N PRO A 298 -1.08 15.87 -3.59
CA PRO A 298 -0.59 15.50 -2.27
C PRO A 298 -0.82 16.55 -1.18
N ASP A 299 -0.72 17.85 -1.51
CA ASP A 299 -1.00 18.92 -0.56
C ASP A 299 -2.49 18.97 -0.19
N TRP A 300 -3.39 18.66 -1.16
CA TRP A 300 -4.81 18.53 -0.88
C TRP A 300 -5.08 17.34 0.06
N TYR A 301 -4.49 16.18 -0.21
CA TYR A 301 -4.60 15.00 0.66
C TYR A 301 -4.00 15.24 2.05
N GLN A 302 -2.90 15.99 2.14
CA GLN A 302 -2.32 16.41 3.41
C GLN A 302 -3.23 17.39 4.17
N TRP A 303 -3.86 18.34 3.45
CA TRP A 303 -4.87 19.22 4.06
C TRP A 303 -6.07 18.42 4.63
N GLU A 304 -6.54 17.40 3.91
CA GLU A 304 -7.59 16.50 4.43
C GLU A 304 -7.14 15.77 5.69
N ARG A 305 -5.88 15.33 5.76
CA ARG A 305 -5.29 14.76 6.97
C ARG A 305 -5.36 15.70 8.15
N GLU A 306 -5.04 16.98 7.94
CA GLU A 306 -5.11 18.01 8.99
C GLU A 306 -6.55 18.24 9.46
N GLN A 307 -7.53 18.18 8.56
CA GLN A 307 -8.95 18.28 8.94
C GLN A 307 -9.37 17.09 9.81
N VAL A 308 -9.05 15.85 9.41
CA VAL A 308 -9.34 14.65 10.19
C VAL A 308 -8.65 14.68 11.56
N LYS A 309 -7.39 15.12 11.60
CA LYS A 309 -6.66 15.29 12.86
C LYS A 309 -7.37 16.26 13.80
N ALA A 310 -7.84 17.40 13.28
CA ALA A 310 -8.60 18.38 14.06
C ALA A 310 -9.94 17.82 14.56
N GLU A 311 -10.64 17.01 13.76
CA GLU A 311 -11.86 16.31 14.18
C GLU A 311 -11.57 15.33 15.33
N LEU A 312 -10.47 14.57 15.27
CA LEU A 312 -10.03 13.65 16.33
C LEU A 312 -9.66 14.38 17.62
N GLU A 313 -8.93 15.49 17.53
CA GLU A 313 -8.49 16.28 18.69
C GLU A 313 -9.67 16.93 19.42
N LYS A 314 -10.75 17.27 18.70
CA LYS A 314 -12.00 17.82 19.26
C LYS A 314 -12.98 16.76 19.73
N GLY A 315 -12.75 15.47 19.44
CA GLY A 315 -13.71 14.41 19.71
C GLY A 315 -14.95 14.42 18.80
N GLU A 316 -14.86 15.07 17.65
CA GLU A 316 -15.93 15.17 16.65
C GLU A 316 -15.88 14.04 15.61
N TYR A 317 -14.76 13.29 15.54
CA TYR A 317 -14.61 12.19 14.60
C TYR A 317 -15.33 10.94 15.09
N GLY A 318 -16.12 10.36 14.20
CA GLY A 318 -16.73 9.04 14.38
C GLY A 318 -17.19 8.47 13.03
N LEU A 319 -17.01 7.17 12.87
CA LEU A 319 -17.49 6.41 11.72
C LEU A 319 -18.37 5.29 12.25
N ASP A 320 -19.54 5.11 11.65
CA ASP A 320 -20.45 3.97 11.87
C ASP A 320 -21.23 3.72 10.59
N ILE A 321 -20.80 2.74 9.80
CA ILE A 321 -21.30 2.49 8.47
C ILE A 321 -21.68 1.02 8.25
N PRO A 322 -22.72 0.74 7.45
CA PRO A 322 -23.06 -0.60 7.02
C PRO A 322 -22.01 -1.12 6.01
N VAL A 323 -21.61 -2.36 6.16
CA VAL A 323 -20.59 -3.02 5.33
C VAL A 323 -20.99 -4.45 4.97
N ASP A 324 -20.55 -4.91 3.80
CA ASP A 324 -20.42 -6.31 3.51
C ASP A 324 -19.07 -6.82 4.01
N ILE A 325 -19.06 -7.99 4.67
CA ILE A 325 -17.87 -8.50 5.35
C ILE A 325 -17.36 -9.74 4.61
N LEU A 326 -16.13 -9.63 4.15
CA LEU A 326 -15.39 -10.76 3.61
C LEU A 326 -14.21 -11.08 4.53
N ILE A 327 -13.87 -12.36 4.65
CA ILE A 327 -12.78 -12.85 5.52
C ILE A 327 -11.82 -13.70 4.73
N MET A 328 -10.54 -13.60 5.10
CA MET A 328 -9.49 -14.49 4.60
C MET A 328 -8.77 -15.17 5.76
N THR A 329 -8.87 -16.51 5.77
CA THR A 329 -8.18 -17.38 6.74
C THR A 329 -7.27 -18.39 6.07
N ASP A 330 -7.45 -18.62 4.76
CA ASP A 330 -6.64 -19.53 3.95
C ASP A 330 -6.34 -18.94 2.56
N THR A 331 -5.42 -19.54 1.81
CA THR A 331 -5.04 -19.14 0.45
C THR A 331 -5.92 -19.73 -0.66
N LYS A 332 -7.07 -20.31 -0.32
CA LYS A 332 -7.95 -20.99 -1.29
C LYS A 332 -9.03 -20.08 -1.85
N SER A 333 -9.62 -19.23 -0.98
CA SER A 333 -10.75 -18.37 -1.35
C SER A 333 -10.82 -17.14 -0.44
N VAL A 334 -11.54 -16.12 -0.87
CA VAL A 334 -12.12 -15.11 -0.01
C VAL A 334 -13.51 -15.54 0.37
N TYR A 335 -13.86 -15.46 1.63
CA TYR A 335 -15.15 -15.93 2.15
C TYR A 335 -16.05 -14.74 2.46
N GLU A 336 -17.18 -14.66 1.78
CA GLU A 336 -18.26 -13.74 2.10
C GLU A 336 -19.06 -14.34 3.26
N VAL A 337 -19.06 -13.65 4.41
CA VAL A 337 -19.60 -14.19 5.66
C VAL A 337 -20.87 -13.49 6.12
N GLY A 338 -21.23 -12.38 5.50
CA GLY A 338 -22.48 -11.67 5.77
C GLY A 338 -22.30 -10.15 5.83
N GLU A 339 -23.31 -9.50 6.33
CA GLU A 339 -23.37 -8.05 6.50
C GLU A 339 -23.08 -7.65 7.94
N GLY A 340 -22.71 -6.39 8.14
CA GLY A 340 -22.48 -5.85 9.47
C GLY A 340 -22.26 -4.35 9.47
N ARG A 341 -21.63 -3.88 10.54
CA ARG A 341 -21.24 -2.48 10.73
C ARG A 341 -19.75 -2.38 10.99
N LEU A 342 -19.14 -1.36 10.42
CA LEU A 342 -17.79 -0.93 10.72
C LEU A 342 -17.86 0.37 11.49
N GLU A 343 -17.39 0.34 12.73
CA GLU A 343 -17.27 1.50 13.61
C GLU A 343 -15.79 1.87 13.75
N HIS A 344 -15.48 3.18 13.77
CA HIS A 344 -14.14 3.69 14.10
C HIS A 344 -14.25 5.01 14.86
N ASN A 345 -13.65 5.07 16.06
CA ASN A 345 -13.65 6.22 16.94
C ASN A 345 -12.37 6.24 17.79
N GLU A 346 -12.31 7.04 18.83
CA GLU A 346 -11.15 7.16 19.74
C GLU A 346 -10.69 5.84 20.35
N ASN A 347 -11.56 4.84 20.46
CA ASN A 347 -11.22 3.51 20.98
C ASN A 347 -10.61 2.57 19.93
N GLY A 348 -10.61 2.97 18.66
CA GLY A 348 -10.16 2.18 17.52
C GLY A 348 -11.31 1.62 16.69
N PHE A 349 -11.13 0.43 16.13
CA PHE A 349 -12.10 -0.21 15.25
C PHE A 349 -12.96 -1.23 15.96
N ARG A 350 -14.23 -1.33 15.54
CA ARG A 350 -15.12 -2.44 15.81
C ARG A 350 -15.81 -2.91 14.55
N ILE A 351 -15.88 -4.23 14.34
CA ILE A 351 -16.72 -4.86 13.32
C ILE A 351 -17.73 -5.71 14.06
N SER A 352 -19.02 -5.46 13.83
CA SER A 352 -20.11 -6.26 14.37
C SER A 352 -21.06 -6.70 13.24
N GLY A 353 -21.63 -7.89 13.32
CA GLY A 353 -22.54 -8.36 12.26
C GLY A 353 -22.65 -9.87 12.18
N CYS A 354 -22.93 -10.39 11.00
CA CYS A 354 -23.13 -11.82 10.71
C CYS A 354 -24.17 -12.44 11.67
N ASP A 355 -25.35 -11.81 11.79
CA ASP A 355 -26.44 -12.21 12.71
C ASP A 355 -26.00 -12.33 14.18
N GLY A 356 -25.17 -11.39 14.64
CA GLY A 356 -24.65 -11.32 16.01
C GLY A 356 -23.47 -12.26 16.31
N LYS A 357 -22.95 -12.98 15.32
CA LYS A 357 -21.86 -13.95 15.47
C LYS A 357 -20.47 -13.33 15.32
N LEU A 358 -20.39 -12.05 14.94
CA LEU A 358 -19.14 -11.29 14.83
C LEU A 358 -19.20 -10.06 15.75
N ASP A 359 -18.25 -9.95 16.65
CA ASP A 359 -17.87 -8.71 17.37
C ASP A 359 -16.34 -8.70 17.49
N TYR A 360 -15.67 -8.08 16.53
CA TYR A 360 -14.22 -7.93 16.50
C TYR A 360 -13.83 -6.51 16.89
N ARG A 361 -12.86 -6.36 17.77
CA ARG A 361 -12.36 -5.05 18.23
C ARG A 361 -10.86 -4.95 18.06
N GLN A 362 -10.40 -3.80 17.61
CA GLN A 362 -8.99 -3.50 17.41
C GLN A 362 -8.68 -2.12 17.99
N SER A 363 -7.81 -2.07 18.99
CA SER A 363 -7.44 -0.80 19.64
C SER A 363 -6.71 0.14 18.68
N ALA A 364 -6.79 1.45 18.94
CA ALA A 364 -6.13 2.49 18.17
C ALA A 364 -4.60 2.33 18.08
N THR A 365 -3.97 1.61 19.02
CA THR A 365 -2.51 1.38 19.05
C THR A 365 -2.08 0.05 18.46
N ALA A 366 -3.02 -0.79 18.02
CA ALA A 366 -2.72 -2.13 17.49
C ALA A 366 -1.94 -2.09 16.18
N ILE A 367 -2.24 -1.12 15.31
CA ILE A 367 -1.59 -0.94 14.00
C ILE A 367 -1.39 0.54 13.71
N TYR A 368 -0.27 0.87 13.04
CA TYR A 368 0.08 2.27 12.72
C TYR A 368 -0.66 2.84 11.50
N SER A 369 -1.26 2.00 10.70
CA SER A 369 -2.09 2.32 9.53
C SER A 369 -2.95 1.12 9.17
N ILE A 370 -3.93 1.32 8.29
CA ILE A 370 -4.81 0.27 7.77
C ILE A 370 -4.62 0.10 6.25
N ASN A 371 -4.99 -1.06 5.73
CA ASN A 371 -5.10 -1.20 4.29
C ASN A 371 -6.43 -0.62 3.83
N ALA A 372 -6.32 0.49 3.09
CA ALA A 372 -7.38 1.06 2.29
C ALA A 372 -7.10 0.74 0.83
N ASP A 373 -8.02 0.16 0.13
CA ASP A 373 -7.84 -0.26 -1.25
C ASP A 373 -9.05 0.14 -2.09
N PHE A 374 -8.80 0.57 -3.33
CA PHE A 374 -9.85 0.99 -4.25
C PHE A 374 -10.03 -0.05 -5.34
N PHE A 375 -11.28 -0.35 -5.65
CA PHE A 375 -11.65 -1.31 -6.68
C PHE A 375 -10.94 -2.68 -6.49
N TRP A 376 -10.80 -3.10 -5.20
CA TRP A 376 -10.08 -4.31 -4.81
C TRP A 376 -10.59 -5.53 -5.57
N TYR A 377 -9.70 -6.16 -6.34
CA TYR A 377 -10.01 -7.28 -7.26
C TYR A 377 -11.24 -7.06 -8.15
N GLN A 378 -11.53 -5.81 -8.53
CA GLN A 378 -12.70 -5.41 -9.33
C GLN A 378 -14.06 -5.62 -8.62
N ILE A 379 -14.06 -5.68 -7.29
CA ILE A 379 -15.27 -5.80 -6.47
C ILE A 379 -15.76 -4.40 -6.07
N ALA A 380 -15.07 -3.76 -5.13
CA ALA A 380 -15.40 -2.44 -4.62
C ALA A 380 -14.22 -1.86 -3.80
N ASP A 381 -14.39 -0.64 -3.29
CA ASP A 381 -13.48 -0.03 -2.34
C ASP A 381 -13.64 -0.70 -0.97
N THR A 382 -12.54 -0.90 -0.25
CA THR A 382 -12.55 -1.66 1.01
C THR A 382 -11.61 -1.09 2.07
N VAL A 383 -12.04 -1.22 3.32
CA VAL A 383 -11.23 -1.04 4.52
C VAL A 383 -10.86 -2.40 5.06
N ASN A 384 -9.56 -2.67 5.22
CA ASN A 384 -9.10 -3.95 5.75
C ASN A 384 -8.45 -3.76 7.10
N ILE A 385 -8.96 -4.49 8.08
CA ILE A 385 -8.42 -4.56 9.44
C ILE A 385 -8.31 -6.01 9.86
N GLY A 386 -7.63 -6.28 10.95
CA GLY A 386 -7.49 -7.63 11.46
C GLY A 386 -6.18 -7.84 12.22
N ASP A 387 -5.91 -9.09 12.51
CA ASP A 387 -4.72 -9.53 13.22
C ASP A 387 -3.91 -10.57 12.43
N HIS A 388 -2.96 -11.23 13.11
CA HIS A 388 -2.16 -12.28 12.51
C HIS A 388 -2.94 -13.56 12.19
N ASN A 389 -4.19 -13.72 12.66
CA ASN A 389 -5.03 -14.88 12.40
C ASN A 389 -6.03 -14.61 11.27
N VAL A 390 -6.70 -13.47 11.32
CA VAL A 390 -7.85 -13.15 10.45
C VAL A 390 -7.68 -11.76 9.85
N GLN A 391 -7.97 -11.64 8.56
CA GLN A 391 -8.10 -10.36 7.85
C GLN A 391 -9.56 -10.17 7.47
N TYR A 392 -10.14 -9.07 7.93
CA TYR A 392 -11.49 -8.64 7.60
C TYR A 392 -11.42 -7.59 6.50
N PHE A 393 -12.18 -7.80 5.43
CA PHE A 393 -12.36 -6.87 4.32
C PHE A 393 -13.77 -6.30 4.42
N CYS A 394 -13.87 -5.05 4.81
CA CYS A 394 -15.14 -4.35 4.99
C CYS A 394 -15.42 -3.49 3.76
N PHE A 395 -16.48 -3.79 3.03
CA PHE A 395 -16.91 -3.08 1.84
C PHE A 395 -18.06 -2.14 2.22
N PRO A 396 -17.82 -0.81 2.28
CA PRO A 396 -18.88 0.15 2.61
C PRO A 396 -20.03 0.08 1.60
N LYS A 397 -21.26 -0.01 2.10
CA LYS A 397 -22.47 0.03 1.26
C LYS A 397 -22.80 1.43 0.79
N ASP A 398 -22.42 2.45 1.55
CA ASP A 398 -22.57 3.86 1.19
C ASP A 398 -21.28 4.39 0.54
N LYS A 399 -21.38 4.83 -0.70
CA LYS A 399 -20.27 5.41 -1.46
C LYS A 399 -19.86 6.81 -0.98
N SER A 400 -20.67 7.47 -0.14
CA SER A 400 -20.35 8.76 0.45
C SER A 400 -19.20 8.69 1.47
N ASN A 401 -18.94 7.50 2.02
CA ASN A 401 -17.90 7.27 3.01
C ASN A 401 -16.55 6.97 2.35
N SER A 402 -15.64 7.89 2.49
CA SER A 402 -14.32 7.76 1.91
C SER A 402 -13.44 6.79 2.69
N VAL A 403 -13.01 5.73 2.04
CA VAL A 403 -12.02 4.78 2.53
C VAL A 403 -10.70 5.50 2.87
N ALA A 404 -10.35 6.56 2.12
CA ALA A 404 -9.19 7.38 2.40
C ALA A 404 -9.31 8.13 3.75
N LYS A 405 -10.49 8.70 4.08
CA LYS A 405 -10.73 9.36 5.37
C LYS A 405 -10.48 8.40 6.53
N VAL A 406 -10.98 7.17 6.43
CA VAL A 406 -10.79 6.14 7.47
C VAL A 406 -9.31 5.81 7.67
N ARG A 407 -8.54 5.72 6.57
CA ARG A 407 -7.09 5.50 6.66
C ARG A 407 -6.37 6.67 7.34
N LEU A 408 -6.67 7.90 6.93
CA LEU A 408 -6.09 9.10 7.55
C LEU A 408 -6.41 9.18 9.05
N ALA A 409 -7.68 8.90 9.40
CA ALA A 409 -8.11 8.88 10.80
C ALA A 409 -7.38 7.80 11.62
N ALA A 410 -7.22 6.59 11.08
CA ALA A 410 -6.50 5.52 11.77
C ALA A 410 -5.03 5.88 12.03
N GLU A 411 -4.35 6.50 11.05
CA GLU A 411 -2.96 6.94 11.17
C GLU A 411 -2.79 8.06 12.20
N GLU A 412 -3.66 9.07 12.21
CA GLU A 412 -3.60 10.17 13.17
C GLU A 412 -4.01 9.73 14.58
N LEU A 413 -5.04 8.88 14.70
CA LEU A 413 -5.46 8.32 15.97
C LEU A 413 -4.37 7.47 16.63
N PHE A 414 -3.64 6.66 15.83
CA PHE A 414 -2.49 5.91 16.30
C PHE A 414 -1.41 6.84 16.92
N LYS A 415 -1.10 7.96 16.24
CA LYS A 415 -0.12 8.95 16.72
C LYS A 415 -0.57 9.58 18.04
N ILE A 416 -1.84 9.99 18.11
CA ILE A 416 -2.46 10.59 19.31
C ILE A 416 -2.44 9.59 20.48
N ALA A 417 -2.90 8.35 20.23
CA ALA A 417 -2.96 7.32 21.26
C ALA A 417 -1.56 6.90 21.76
N LYS A 418 -0.58 6.81 20.84
CA LYS A 418 0.83 6.53 21.23
C LYS A 418 1.46 7.64 22.05
N LYS A 419 1.12 8.90 21.79
CA LYS A 419 1.60 10.04 22.58
C LYS A 419 1.04 9.97 23.99
N LYS A 420 -0.26 9.74 24.16
CA LYS A 420 -0.92 9.58 25.49
C LYS A 420 -0.36 8.43 26.33
N LEU A 421 0.17 7.36 25.69
CA LEU A 421 0.80 6.24 26.40
C LEU A 421 2.23 6.54 26.90
N LYS A 422 2.87 7.59 26.37
CA LYS A 422 4.22 8.02 26.77
C LYS A 422 4.21 9.10 27.83
N GLU A 423 3.10 9.79 27.99
CA GLU A 423 2.80 10.77 29.05
C GLU A 423 2.28 10.05 30.29
#